data_97ef09ae03799e8025658bb8937e4c7c
#
_entry.id   97ef09ae03799e8025658bb8937e4c7c
#
_cell.length_a   1.000
_cell.length_b   1.000
_cell.length_c   1.000
_cell.angle_alpha   90.00
_cell.angle_beta   90.00
_cell.angle_gamma   90.00
#
_symmetry.space_group_name_H-M   'P 1'
#
loop_
_entity.id
_entity.type
_entity.pdbx_description
1 polymer ?
#
loop_
_entity_poly.entity_id
_entity_poly.type
_entity_poly.pdbx_seq_one_letter_code
_entity_poly.pdbx_strand_id
1 'polypeptide(L)'
;MSLTKADIVERVYKEAGFSKKEAADLVDLVFKVIKDTLSKGEKVKISGFGNFSIRDKATRVGRNPQTGDAMDISARRVLTFKPSQVLKEDVTMRYAHRLDEKGNENKSLPPKEGSARALSSFMSNTEDGEEDIDFHPEEDDND
;
A
#
# COMPACT_ATOMS: atom_id res chain seq x y z
N MET A 1 0.18 -13.73 -17.73
CA MET A 1 1.54 -13.25 -17.32
C MET A 1 1.46 -12.81 -15.88
N SER A 2 2.43 -13.17 -15.05
CA SER A 2 2.51 -12.77 -13.64
C SER A 2 3.69 -11.80 -13.46
N LEU A 3 3.51 -10.78 -12.62
CA LEU A 3 4.58 -9.86 -12.25
C LEU A 3 5.53 -10.55 -11.27
N THR A 4 6.81 -10.61 -11.60
CA THR A 4 7.85 -11.18 -10.74
C THR A 4 8.66 -10.08 -10.05
N LYS A 5 9.44 -10.46 -9.03
CA LYS A 5 10.37 -9.53 -8.37
C LYS A 5 11.41 -8.98 -9.38
N ALA A 6 11.86 -9.80 -10.32
CA ALA A 6 12.79 -9.37 -11.37
C ALA A 6 12.21 -8.27 -12.26
N ASP A 7 10.92 -8.37 -12.59
CA ASP A 7 10.22 -7.34 -13.37
C ASP A 7 10.12 -6.02 -12.61
N ILE A 8 9.93 -6.09 -11.28
CA ILE A 8 9.95 -4.89 -10.42
C ILE A 8 11.32 -4.24 -10.43
N VAL A 9 12.39 -5.02 -10.28
CA VAL A 9 13.77 -4.52 -10.33
C VAL A 9 14.06 -3.85 -11.68
N GLU A 10 13.63 -4.46 -12.78
CA GLU A 10 13.83 -3.89 -14.11
C GLU A 10 13.11 -2.55 -14.29
N ARG A 11 11.89 -2.40 -13.77
CA ARG A 11 11.15 -1.14 -13.80
C ARG A 11 11.83 -0.08 -12.95
N VAL A 12 12.24 -0.40 -11.72
CA VAL A 12 12.97 0.53 -10.84
C VAL A 12 14.26 0.98 -11.49
N TYR A 13 15.02 0.08 -12.12
CA TYR A 13 16.22 0.41 -12.86
C TYR A 13 15.95 1.42 -14.00
N LYS A 14 14.87 1.20 -14.78
CA LYS A 14 14.54 2.07 -15.93
C LYS A 14 14.02 3.45 -15.51
N GLU A 15 13.26 3.53 -14.42
CA GLU A 15 12.56 4.76 -14.02
C GLU A 15 13.36 5.61 -13.04
N ALA A 16 14.17 4.99 -12.17
CA ALA A 16 14.85 5.70 -11.08
C ALA A 16 16.31 6.08 -11.39
N GLY A 17 16.87 5.64 -12.53
CA GLY A 17 18.24 5.98 -12.92
C GLY A 17 19.35 5.33 -12.08
N PHE A 18 19.02 4.37 -11.22
CA PHE A 18 19.99 3.58 -10.46
C PHE A 18 20.71 2.55 -11.35
N SER A 19 21.85 2.05 -10.89
CA SER A 19 22.42 0.85 -11.50
C SER A 19 21.52 -0.36 -11.27
N LYS A 20 21.61 -1.39 -12.11
CA LYS A 20 20.81 -2.61 -11.98
C LYS A 20 21.00 -3.31 -10.62
N LYS A 21 22.21 -3.24 -10.07
CA LYS A 21 22.54 -3.79 -8.75
C LYS A 21 21.86 -3.00 -7.64
N GLU A 22 21.96 -1.68 -7.65
CA GLU A 22 21.32 -0.81 -6.67
C GLU A 22 19.79 -0.95 -6.71
N ALA A 23 19.20 -1.05 -7.90
CA ALA A 23 17.76 -1.30 -8.04
C ALA A 23 17.35 -2.64 -7.41
N ALA A 24 18.16 -3.69 -7.56
CA ALA A 24 17.91 -4.99 -6.94
C ALA A 24 18.01 -4.91 -5.42
N ASP A 25 19.06 -4.29 -4.90
CA ASP A 25 19.30 -4.11 -3.46
C ASP A 25 18.18 -3.28 -2.80
N LEU A 26 17.71 -2.22 -3.49
CA LEU A 26 16.59 -1.38 -3.04
C LEU A 26 15.29 -2.17 -2.93
N VAL A 27 14.94 -2.92 -3.97
CA VAL A 27 13.72 -3.75 -3.97
C VAL A 27 13.79 -4.81 -2.88
N ASP A 28 14.95 -5.43 -2.68
CA ASP A 28 15.16 -6.42 -1.61
C ASP A 28 15.03 -5.80 -0.23
N LEU A 29 15.57 -4.60 -0.04
CA LEU A 29 15.44 -3.86 1.21
C LEU A 29 13.98 -3.56 1.55
N VAL A 30 13.18 -3.08 0.57
CA VAL A 30 11.76 -2.79 0.78
C VAL A 30 11.01 -4.04 1.25
N PHE A 31 11.17 -5.17 0.56
CA PHE A 31 10.52 -6.41 0.96
C PHE A 31 11.03 -6.94 2.30
N LYS A 32 12.31 -6.75 2.60
CA LYS A 32 12.89 -7.11 3.89
C LYS A 32 12.25 -6.32 5.03
N VAL A 33 12.16 -5.00 4.92
CA VAL A 33 11.54 -4.13 5.94
C VAL A 33 10.09 -4.55 6.18
N ILE A 34 9.31 -4.80 5.12
CA ILE A 34 7.92 -5.27 5.24
C ILE A 34 7.86 -6.60 6.00
N LYS A 35 8.68 -7.58 5.64
CA LYS A 35 8.71 -8.89 6.30
C LYS A 35 9.12 -8.79 7.77
N ASP A 36 10.15 -8.00 8.07
CA ASP A 36 10.66 -7.82 9.43
C ASP A 36 9.61 -7.17 10.34
N THR A 37 8.89 -6.16 9.84
CA THR A 37 7.80 -5.51 10.58
C THR A 37 6.64 -6.48 10.85
N LEU A 38 6.23 -7.23 9.82
CA LEU A 38 5.15 -8.21 9.96
C LEU A 38 5.53 -9.39 10.88
N SER A 39 6.80 -9.82 10.88
CA SER A 39 7.27 -10.89 11.77
C SER A 39 7.18 -10.51 13.25
N LYS A 40 7.34 -9.22 13.56
CA LYS A 40 7.13 -8.67 14.91
C LYS A 40 5.65 -8.58 15.31
N GLY A 41 4.71 -8.84 14.38
CA GLY A 41 3.28 -8.73 14.61
C GLY A 41 2.73 -7.32 14.39
N GLU A 42 3.54 -6.41 13.91
CA GLU A 42 3.15 -5.03 13.62
C GLU A 42 2.39 -4.93 12.29
N LYS A 43 1.57 -3.88 12.16
CA LYS A 43 0.82 -3.61 10.92
C LYS A 43 1.68 -2.77 9.98
N VAL A 44 1.63 -3.10 8.68
CA VAL A 44 2.25 -2.28 7.62
C VAL A 44 1.15 -1.59 6.84
N LYS A 45 1.19 -0.24 6.78
CA LYS A 45 0.26 0.59 6.00
C LYS A 45 1.03 1.22 4.84
N ILE A 46 0.58 0.94 3.62
CA ILE A 46 1.12 1.56 2.40
C ILE A 46 0.01 2.42 1.80
N SER A 47 0.19 3.74 1.86
CA SER A 47 -0.80 4.70 1.34
C SER A 47 -1.06 4.46 -0.15
N GLY A 48 -2.31 4.55 -0.58
CA GLY A 48 -2.72 4.26 -1.96
C GLY A 48 -2.75 2.77 -2.34
N PHE A 49 -2.04 1.90 -1.61
CA PHE A 49 -1.95 0.47 -1.92
C PHE A 49 -2.81 -0.39 -0.99
N GLY A 50 -2.52 -0.40 0.31
CA GLY A 50 -3.29 -1.19 1.26
C GLY A 50 -2.57 -1.44 2.59
N ASN A 51 -3.21 -2.24 3.42
CA ASN A 51 -2.75 -2.56 4.76
C ASN A 51 -2.51 -4.05 4.90
N PHE A 52 -1.34 -4.40 5.41
CA PHE A 52 -1.01 -5.75 5.85
C PHE A 52 -1.18 -5.83 7.36
N SER A 53 -1.88 -6.84 7.84
CA SER A 53 -2.11 -7.07 9.27
C SER A 53 -1.97 -8.53 9.63
N ILE A 54 -1.44 -8.78 10.81
CA ILE A 54 -1.31 -10.11 11.38
C ILE A 54 -2.51 -10.37 12.29
N ARG A 55 -3.05 -11.58 12.19
CA ARG A 55 -4.11 -12.09 13.08
C ARG A 55 -3.70 -13.42 13.65
N ASP A 56 -3.71 -13.54 14.96
CA ASP A 56 -3.55 -14.81 15.64
C ASP A 56 -4.93 -15.48 15.75
N LYS A 57 -5.07 -16.65 15.18
CA LYS A 57 -6.28 -17.47 15.27
C LYS A 57 -6.07 -18.54 16.32
N ALA A 58 -6.97 -18.56 17.30
CA ALA A 58 -6.99 -19.60 18.31
C ALA A 58 -7.33 -20.97 17.74
N THR A 59 -6.96 -22.01 18.45
CA THR A 59 -7.40 -23.38 18.19
C THR A 59 -8.92 -23.46 18.15
N ARG A 60 -9.46 -24.16 17.18
CA ARG A 60 -10.90 -24.38 17.05
C ARG A 60 -11.18 -25.79 16.56
N VAL A 61 -12.31 -26.32 16.93
CA VAL A 61 -12.81 -27.58 16.39
C VAL A 61 -13.35 -27.33 14.98
N GLY A 62 -12.85 -28.07 14.01
CA GLY A 62 -13.37 -28.16 12.66
C GLY A 62 -14.07 -29.48 12.43
N ARG A 63 -14.67 -29.65 11.23
CA ARG A 63 -15.24 -30.94 10.79
C ARG A 63 -14.62 -31.33 9.46
N ASN A 64 -14.28 -32.62 9.32
CA ASN A 64 -13.87 -33.17 8.05
C ASN A 64 -15.07 -33.18 7.09
N PRO A 65 -15.01 -32.52 5.93
CA PRO A 65 -16.15 -32.45 5.00
C PRO A 65 -16.52 -33.80 4.40
N GLN A 66 -15.61 -34.79 4.42
CA GLN A 66 -15.86 -36.13 3.85
C GLN A 66 -16.46 -37.11 4.87
N THR A 67 -15.99 -37.08 6.13
CA THR A 67 -16.40 -38.05 7.16
C THR A 67 -17.32 -37.45 8.21
N GLY A 68 -17.39 -36.12 8.32
CA GLY A 68 -18.16 -35.41 9.37
C GLY A 68 -17.50 -35.42 10.75
N ASP A 69 -16.36 -36.10 10.91
CA ASP A 69 -15.66 -36.22 12.18
C ASP A 69 -15.10 -34.89 12.66
N ALA A 70 -15.10 -34.70 13.97
CA ALA A 70 -14.47 -33.55 14.60
C ALA A 70 -12.94 -33.64 14.48
N MET A 71 -12.30 -32.57 14.04
CA MET A 71 -10.85 -32.44 14.01
C MET A 71 -10.41 -31.10 14.60
N ASP A 72 -9.32 -31.12 15.36
CA ASP A 72 -8.78 -29.90 15.93
C ASP A 72 -7.93 -29.14 14.91
N ILE A 73 -8.29 -27.89 14.67
CA ILE A 73 -7.51 -26.93 13.88
C ILE A 73 -6.61 -26.17 14.83
N SER A 74 -5.30 -26.37 14.72
CA SER A 74 -4.31 -25.72 15.60
C SER A 74 -4.33 -24.19 15.48
N ALA A 75 -3.92 -23.52 16.55
CA ALA A 75 -3.67 -22.08 16.56
C ALA A 75 -2.64 -21.72 15.50
N ARG A 76 -2.86 -20.61 14.78
CA ARG A 76 -1.95 -20.16 13.74
C ARG A 76 -1.98 -18.66 13.55
N ARG A 77 -0.86 -18.09 13.17
CA ARG A 77 -0.73 -16.71 12.74
C ARG A 77 -1.07 -16.59 11.25
N VAL A 78 -1.93 -15.64 10.90
CA VAL A 78 -2.41 -15.44 9.52
C VAL A 78 -2.14 -14.01 9.10
N LEU A 79 -1.50 -13.85 7.94
CA LEU A 79 -1.33 -12.56 7.28
C LEU A 79 -2.62 -12.23 6.50
N THR A 80 -3.12 -11.00 6.68
CA THR A 80 -4.28 -10.47 5.97
C THR A 80 -3.88 -9.19 5.25
N PHE A 81 -4.16 -9.11 3.95
CA PHE A 81 -4.04 -7.90 3.15
C PHE A 81 -5.42 -7.28 2.95
N LYS A 82 -5.55 -5.97 3.22
CA LYS A 82 -6.74 -5.18 2.94
C LYS A 82 -6.38 -4.07 1.96
N PRO A 83 -6.84 -4.12 0.71
CA PRO A 83 -6.52 -3.10 -0.29
C PRO A 83 -7.11 -1.74 0.11
N SER A 84 -6.44 -0.65 -0.30
CA SER A 84 -6.94 0.71 -0.16
C SER A 84 -8.13 0.95 -1.09
N GLN A 85 -8.87 2.03 -0.85
CA GLN A 85 -9.96 2.43 -1.75
C GLN A 85 -9.42 2.78 -3.13
N VAL A 86 -8.31 3.51 -3.21
CA VAL A 86 -7.65 3.88 -4.47
C VAL A 86 -7.30 2.64 -5.29
N LEU A 87 -6.66 1.64 -4.69
CA LEU A 87 -6.32 0.40 -5.39
C LEU A 87 -7.56 -0.35 -5.90
N LYS A 88 -8.66 -0.34 -5.14
CA LYS A 88 -9.92 -0.97 -5.57
C LYS A 88 -10.51 -0.26 -6.78
N GLU A 89 -10.50 1.06 -6.77
CA GLU A 89 -11.00 1.89 -7.86
C GLU A 89 -10.18 1.68 -9.13
N ASP A 90 -8.86 1.70 -9.04
CA ASP A 90 -7.96 1.44 -10.16
C ASP A 90 -8.17 0.07 -10.81
N VAL A 91 -8.31 -0.97 -9.99
CA VAL A 91 -8.57 -2.33 -10.48
C VAL A 91 -9.95 -2.42 -11.13
N THR A 92 -10.97 -1.80 -10.55
CA THR A 92 -12.35 -1.82 -11.07
C THR A 92 -12.44 -1.06 -12.38
N MET A 93 -11.84 0.13 -12.49
CA MET A 93 -11.84 0.92 -13.73
C MET A 93 -11.18 0.17 -14.89
N ARG A 94 -10.02 -0.44 -14.66
CA ARG A 94 -9.32 -1.23 -15.68
C ARG A 94 -10.09 -2.47 -16.10
N TYR A 95 -10.85 -3.05 -15.20
CA TYR A 95 -11.70 -4.19 -15.51
C TYR A 95 -12.93 -3.78 -16.33
N ALA A 96 -13.58 -2.68 -15.98
CA ALA A 96 -14.71 -2.13 -16.73
C ALA A 96 -14.32 -1.83 -18.19
N HIS A 97 -13.19 -1.15 -18.43
CA HIS A 97 -12.69 -0.88 -19.78
C HIS A 97 -12.45 -2.16 -20.61
N ARG A 98 -12.00 -3.24 -19.99
CA ARG A 98 -11.80 -4.52 -20.67
C ARG A 98 -13.11 -5.22 -21.06
N LEU A 99 -14.19 -4.97 -20.33
CA LEU A 99 -15.52 -5.50 -20.66
C LEU A 99 -16.12 -4.76 -21.85
N ASP A 100 -15.91 -3.46 -21.95
CA ASP A 100 -16.40 -2.63 -23.07
C ASP A 100 -15.77 -3.06 -24.42
N GLU A 101 -14.48 -3.40 -24.42
CA GLU A 101 -13.80 -3.91 -25.62
C GLU A 101 -14.29 -5.29 -26.08
N LYS A 102 -14.92 -6.07 -25.20
CA LYS A 102 -15.47 -7.41 -25.51
C LYS A 102 -16.96 -7.40 -25.85
N GLY A 103 -17.56 -6.24 -26.07
CA GLY A 103 -18.92 -6.10 -26.55
C GLY A 103 -20.00 -6.52 -25.58
N ASN A 104 -19.75 -6.47 -24.28
CA ASN A 104 -20.76 -6.70 -23.27
C ASN A 104 -21.29 -5.33 -22.81
N GLU A 105 -22.50 -4.98 -23.27
CA GLU A 105 -23.24 -3.80 -22.80
C GLU A 105 -23.59 -3.99 -21.32
N ASN A 106 -22.67 -3.63 -20.44
CA ASN A 106 -22.95 -3.52 -19.03
C ASN A 106 -22.86 -2.05 -18.61
N LYS A 107 -24.04 -1.53 -18.37
CA LYS A 107 -24.47 -0.27 -17.79
C LYS A 107 -23.35 0.40 -16.99
N SER A 108 -22.77 1.46 -17.56
CA SER A 108 -21.82 2.37 -16.94
C SER A 108 -22.32 2.81 -15.56
N LEU A 109 -21.59 2.43 -14.52
CA LEU A 109 -21.70 3.09 -13.23
C LEU A 109 -21.27 4.56 -13.44
N PRO A 110 -22.08 5.55 -13.05
CA PRO A 110 -21.70 6.94 -13.18
C PRO A 110 -20.45 7.19 -12.33
N PRO A 111 -19.50 8.02 -12.81
CA PRO A 111 -18.37 8.44 -12.00
C PRO A 111 -18.91 9.15 -10.76
N LYS A 112 -18.56 8.67 -9.58
CA LYS A 112 -18.83 9.40 -8.34
C LYS A 112 -18.03 10.70 -8.41
N GLU A 113 -18.73 11.80 -8.62
CA GLU A 113 -18.20 13.15 -8.46
C GLU A 113 -17.62 13.29 -7.05
N GLY A 114 -16.30 13.26 -6.94
CA GLY A 114 -15.60 13.38 -5.65
C GLY A 114 -14.10 13.22 -5.73
N SER A 115 -13.59 12.56 -6.76
CA SER A 115 -12.15 12.27 -6.85
C SER A 115 -11.31 13.43 -7.40
N ALA A 116 -11.91 14.38 -8.10
CA ALA A 116 -11.17 15.53 -8.66
C ALA A 116 -10.85 16.62 -7.62
N ARG A 117 -11.51 16.62 -6.46
CA ARG A 117 -11.30 17.64 -5.41
C ARG A 117 -10.11 17.35 -4.49
N ALA A 118 -9.64 16.12 -4.45
CA ALA A 118 -8.53 15.75 -3.57
C ALA A 118 -7.13 16.10 -4.12
N LEU A 119 -6.99 16.24 -5.44
CA LEU A 119 -5.70 16.58 -6.07
C LEU A 119 -5.46 18.11 -6.13
N SER A 120 -6.52 18.93 -6.19
CA SER A 120 -6.35 20.39 -6.17
C SER A 120 -6.03 20.94 -4.77
N SER A 121 -6.46 20.25 -3.72
CA SER A 121 -6.17 20.62 -2.32
C SER A 121 -4.73 20.33 -1.90
N PHE A 122 -4.05 19.43 -2.61
CA PHE A 122 -2.65 19.10 -2.27
C PHE A 122 -1.63 20.02 -2.95
N MET A 123 -2.01 20.69 -4.05
CA MET A 123 -1.14 21.61 -4.78
C MET A 123 -1.27 23.08 -4.37
N SER A 124 -2.24 23.45 -3.54
CA SER A 124 -2.45 24.84 -3.11
C SER A 124 -1.90 25.19 -1.74
N ASN A 125 -1.13 24.28 -1.09
CA ASN A 125 -0.62 24.50 0.28
C ASN A 125 0.91 24.62 0.35
N THR A 126 1.56 25.09 -0.71
CA THR A 126 3.01 25.36 -0.75
C THR A 126 3.35 26.78 -1.17
N GLU A 127 2.45 27.73 -0.98
CA GLU A 127 2.79 29.14 -1.06
C GLU A 127 2.18 29.86 0.16
N ASP A 128 3.06 30.56 0.86
CA ASP A 128 2.85 31.47 2.01
C ASP A 128 3.16 30.87 3.39
N GLY A 129 4.40 31.07 3.77
CA GLY A 129 4.92 30.90 5.11
C GLY A 129 6.33 31.48 5.25
N GLU A 130 6.52 32.73 4.79
CA GLU A 130 7.64 33.55 5.27
C GLU A 130 7.32 33.94 6.72
N GLU A 131 7.78 33.15 7.69
CA GLU A 131 7.87 33.59 9.08
C GLU A 131 9.23 34.27 9.26
N ASP A 132 9.17 35.59 9.37
CA ASP A 132 10.25 36.46 9.82
C ASP A 132 10.73 35.97 11.19
N ILE A 133 11.91 35.35 11.22
CA ILE A 133 12.60 35.05 12.46
C ILE A 133 13.28 36.36 12.90
N ASP A 134 12.63 37.06 13.80
CA ASP A 134 13.17 38.22 14.49
C ASP A 134 14.32 37.76 15.41
N PHE A 135 15.53 37.94 14.94
CA PHE A 135 16.76 37.65 15.69
C PHE A 135 17.06 38.80 16.63
N HIS A 136 16.68 38.69 17.90
CA HIS A 136 17.16 39.56 18.96
C HIS A 136 18.51 39.04 19.49
N PRO A 137 19.60 39.78 19.32
CA PRO A 137 20.82 39.49 20.05
C PRO A 137 20.69 39.97 21.50
N GLU A 138 20.78 39.05 22.44
CA GLU A 138 20.91 39.38 23.84
C GLU A 138 22.33 39.94 24.06
N GLU A 139 22.39 41.19 24.49
CA GLU A 139 23.61 41.86 24.95
C GLU A 139 23.96 41.30 26.35
N ASP A 140 25.04 40.55 26.43
CA ASP A 140 25.65 40.17 27.68
C ASP A 140 26.39 41.39 28.27
N ASP A 141 25.75 42.08 29.17
CA ASP A 141 26.45 42.99 30.12
C ASP A 141 27.01 42.19 31.27
N ASN A 142 28.32 41.99 31.22
CA ASN A 142 29.10 41.45 32.32
C ASN A 142 29.84 42.60 32.99
N ASP A 143 29.45 42.87 34.26
CA ASP A 143 30.25 43.67 35.17
C ASP A 143 30.42 42.93 36.53
#